data_832e373cf8b2ff63690dc4effa59e69c
#
_entry.id   832e373cf8b2ff63690dc4effa59e69c
#
_cell.length_a   1.000
_cell.length_b   1.000
_cell.length_c   1.000
_cell.angle_alpha   90.00
_cell.angle_beta   90.00
_cell.angle_gamma   90.00
#
_symmetry.space_group_name_H-M   'P 1'
#
loop_
_entity.id
_entity.type
_entity.pdbx_description
1 polymer ?
#
loop_
_entity_poly.entity_id
_entity_poly.type
_entity_poly.pdbx_seq_one_letter_code
_entity_poly.pdbx_strand_id
1 'polypeptide(L)'
;MNKLLIVGTVAFDAIETPFGKTDKILGGAATFIGLSASHFNVKSGIVSVVGEDFPQEYLDLLTSRNIDISGIEIVKGGKTFFWSGRYHNDMN
;
A
#
# COMPACT_ATOMS: atom_id res chain seq x y z
N MET A 1 23.53 -2.05 9.92
CA MET A 1 22.14 -2.02 10.35
C MET A 1 21.30 -2.85 9.38
N ASN A 2 20.47 -3.72 9.91
CA ASN A 2 19.65 -4.57 9.09
C ASN A 2 18.41 -3.83 8.62
N LYS A 3 18.02 -4.12 7.39
CA LYS A 3 16.83 -3.55 6.76
C LYS A 3 15.86 -4.67 6.43
N LEU A 4 14.59 -4.48 6.79
CA LEU A 4 13.55 -5.44 6.46
C LEU A 4 13.19 -5.30 4.98
N LEU A 5 13.27 -6.38 4.22
CA LEU A 5 12.86 -6.40 2.83
C LEU A 5 11.48 -7.02 2.73
N ILE A 6 10.57 -6.30 2.12
CA ILE A 6 9.17 -6.72 2.00
C ILE A 6 8.85 -6.91 0.54
N VAL A 7 8.45 -8.13 0.18
CA VAL A 7 8.00 -8.45 -1.18
C VAL A 7 6.50 -8.72 -1.11
N GLY A 8 5.69 -7.89 -1.75
CA GLY A 8 4.26 -8.05 -1.67
C GLY A 8 3.50 -6.95 -2.41
N THR A 9 2.22 -6.85 -2.14
CA THR A 9 1.36 -5.90 -2.85
C THR A 9 1.43 -4.51 -2.26
N VAL A 10 1.49 -3.53 -3.17
CA VAL A 10 1.15 -2.13 -2.93
C VAL A 10 -0.04 -1.85 -3.83
N ALA A 11 -1.14 -1.40 -3.26
CA ALA A 11 -2.41 -1.42 -3.97
C ALA A 11 -3.31 -0.29 -3.51
N PHE A 12 -4.44 -0.16 -4.17
CA PHE A 12 -5.54 0.66 -3.71
C PHE A 12 -6.61 -0.25 -3.10
N ASP A 13 -7.17 0.19 -1.98
CA ASP A 13 -8.29 -0.47 -1.35
C ASP A 13 -9.50 0.46 -1.33
N ALA A 14 -10.68 -0.10 -1.54
CA ALA A 14 -11.95 0.60 -1.33
C ALA A 14 -12.84 -0.31 -0.50
N ILE A 15 -13.43 0.23 0.54
CA ILE A 15 -14.27 -0.53 1.46
C ILE A 15 -15.61 0.16 1.62
N GLU A 16 -16.68 -0.60 1.48
CA GLU A 16 -18.02 -0.13 1.73
C GLU A 16 -18.66 -0.96 2.84
N THR A 17 -19.18 -0.28 3.84
CA THR A 17 -19.92 -0.91 4.95
C THR A 17 -21.27 -0.23 5.08
N PRO A 18 -22.20 -0.77 5.91
CA PRO A 18 -23.47 -0.08 6.17
C PRO A 18 -23.28 1.32 6.79
N PHE A 19 -22.11 1.60 7.34
CA PHE A 19 -21.85 2.85 8.05
C PHE A 19 -21.04 3.85 7.23
N GLY A 20 -20.54 3.46 6.08
CA GLY A 20 -19.78 4.37 5.26
C GLY A 20 -19.02 3.68 4.13
N LYS A 21 -18.36 4.50 3.33
CA LYS A 21 -17.63 4.04 2.16
C LYS A 21 -16.32 4.80 2.05
N THR A 22 -15.25 4.08 1.75
CA THR A 22 -13.97 4.68 1.39
C THR A 22 -13.66 4.39 -0.07
N ASP A 23 -13.06 5.35 -0.76
CA ASP A 23 -12.56 5.15 -2.11
C ASP A 23 -11.06 4.97 -2.07
N LYS A 24 -10.51 4.43 -3.11
CA LYS A 24 -9.10 4.20 -3.43
C LYS A 24 -8.11 4.77 -2.40
N ILE A 25 -7.96 4.09 -1.29
CA ILE A 25 -6.97 4.44 -0.29
C ILE A 25 -5.74 3.54 -0.46
N LEU A 26 -4.60 4.02 0.03
CA LEU A 26 -3.36 3.24 -0.01
C LEU A 26 -3.52 1.97 0.83
N GLY A 27 -3.22 0.84 0.22
CA GLY A 27 -3.38 -0.46 0.85
C GLY A 27 -2.38 -1.48 0.32
N GLY A 28 -2.72 -2.75 0.52
CA GLY A 28 -1.87 -3.86 0.14
C GLY A 28 -1.00 -4.35 1.28
N ALA A 29 -0.67 -5.64 1.25
CA ALA A 29 0.05 -6.28 2.35
C ALA A 29 1.42 -5.65 2.59
N ALA A 30 2.18 -5.35 1.53
CA ALA A 30 3.51 -4.76 1.68
C ALA A 30 3.42 -3.36 2.30
N THR A 31 2.43 -2.56 1.92
CA THR A 31 2.21 -1.24 2.50
C THR A 31 1.98 -1.32 4.00
N PHE A 32 1.07 -2.19 4.42
CA PHE A 32 0.74 -2.32 5.84
C PHE A 32 1.92 -2.82 6.66
N ILE A 33 2.68 -3.79 6.14
CA ILE A 33 3.86 -4.30 6.83
C ILE A 33 4.91 -3.20 6.97
N GLY A 34 5.15 -2.43 5.90
CA GLY A 34 6.13 -1.36 5.93
C GLY A 34 5.76 -0.24 6.91
N LEU A 35 4.50 0.18 6.89
CA LEU A 35 4.02 1.22 7.81
C LEU A 35 4.05 0.72 9.25
N SER A 36 3.67 -0.54 9.49
CA SER A 36 3.75 -1.14 10.82
C SER A 36 5.19 -1.18 11.33
N ALA A 37 6.13 -1.62 10.48
CA ALA A 37 7.54 -1.67 10.84
C ALA A 37 8.07 -0.27 11.20
N SER A 38 7.61 0.76 10.51
CA SER A 38 8.06 2.14 10.78
C SER A 38 7.69 2.61 12.17
N HIS A 39 6.59 2.12 12.75
CA HIS A 39 6.20 2.43 14.13
C HIS A 39 7.19 1.88 15.15
N PHE A 40 7.96 0.87 14.77
CA PHE A 40 8.98 0.28 15.64
C PHE A 40 10.38 0.74 15.27
N ASN A 41 10.50 1.81 14.47
CA ASN A 41 11.76 2.36 13.99
C ASN A 41 12.58 1.35 13.18
N VAL A 42 11.92 0.43 12.52
CA VAL A 42 12.56 -0.54 11.64
C VAL A 42 12.58 0.03 10.23
N LYS A 43 13.78 0.15 9.66
CA LYS A 43 13.92 0.54 8.26
C LYS A 43 13.50 -0.61 7.37
N SER A 44 12.75 -0.32 6.33
CA SER A 44 12.30 -1.34 5.40
C SER A 44 12.42 -0.88 3.96
N GLY A 45 12.45 -1.85 3.04
CA GLY A 45 12.35 -1.60 1.63
C GLY A 45 11.25 -2.48 1.04
N ILE A 46 10.53 -1.96 0.08
CA ILE A 46 9.45 -2.67 -0.57
C ILE A 46 9.83 -3.02 -2.01
N VAL A 47 9.63 -4.27 -2.37
CA VAL A 47 9.73 -4.74 -3.76
C VAL A 47 8.32 -5.05 -4.22
N SER A 48 7.84 -4.30 -5.19
CA SER A 48 6.47 -4.43 -5.68
C SER A 48 6.33 -3.80 -7.06
N VAL A 49 5.15 -3.85 -7.61
CA VAL A 49 4.81 -3.26 -8.90
C VAL A 49 3.54 -2.44 -8.75
N VAL A 50 3.55 -1.22 -9.27
CA VAL A 50 2.36 -0.38 -9.35
C VAL A 50 2.21 0.15 -10.77
N GLY A 51 1.02 0.63 -11.11
CA GLY A 51 0.79 1.29 -12.39
C GLY A 51 1.13 2.76 -12.33
N GLU A 52 1.07 3.41 -13.48
CA GLU A 52 1.34 4.86 -13.57
C GLU A 52 0.27 5.70 -12.88
N ASP A 53 -0.88 5.10 -12.55
CA ASP A 53 -1.96 5.75 -11.81
C ASP A 53 -1.68 5.89 -10.31
N PHE A 54 -0.55 5.36 -9.83
CA PHE A 54 -0.21 5.42 -8.40
C PHE A 54 0.24 6.83 -8.04
N PRO A 55 -0.45 7.52 -7.11
CA PRO A 55 -0.15 8.92 -6.81
C PRO A 55 1.24 9.11 -6.20
N GLN A 56 1.91 10.18 -6.62
CA GLN A 56 3.20 10.54 -6.04
C GLN A 56 3.11 10.78 -4.54
N GLU A 57 1.98 11.29 -4.06
CA GLU A 57 1.79 11.54 -2.63
C GLU A 57 1.91 10.26 -1.79
N TYR A 58 1.53 9.11 -2.34
CA TYR A 58 1.68 7.84 -1.63
C TYR A 58 3.13 7.38 -1.61
N LEU A 59 3.86 7.61 -2.69
CA LEU A 59 5.30 7.33 -2.70
C LEU A 59 6.01 8.21 -1.69
N ASP A 60 5.64 9.48 -1.61
CA ASP A 60 6.20 10.43 -0.64
C ASP A 60 5.88 10.01 0.80
N LEU A 61 4.67 9.52 1.03
CA LEU A 61 4.29 9.01 2.35
C LEU A 61 5.19 7.85 2.77
N LEU A 62 5.39 6.88 1.90
CA LEU A 62 6.23 5.72 2.18
C LEU A 62 7.66 6.17 2.47
N THR A 63 8.19 7.07 1.67
CA THR A 63 9.53 7.61 1.88
C THR A 63 9.64 8.35 3.21
N SER A 64 8.62 9.11 3.59
CA SER A 64 8.61 9.84 4.87
C SER A 64 8.65 8.91 6.08
N ARG A 65 8.29 7.65 5.89
CA ARG A 65 8.32 6.63 6.95
C ARG A 65 9.57 5.77 6.89
N ASN A 66 10.62 6.25 6.22
CA ASN A 66 11.88 5.53 6.06
C ASN A 66 11.72 4.19 5.33
N ILE A 67 10.79 4.14 4.40
CA ILE A 67 10.60 2.97 3.54
C ILE A 67 11.30 3.26 2.21
N ASP A 68 12.24 2.38 1.85
CA ASP A 68 12.94 2.47 0.57
C ASP A 68 12.02 1.99 -0.53
N ILE A 69 11.69 2.87 -1.46
CA ILE A 69 10.78 2.58 -2.57
C ILE A 69 11.51 2.28 -3.88
N SER A 70 12.84 2.20 -3.85
CA SER A 70 13.61 1.96 -5.08
C SER A 70 13.28 0.61 -5.74
N GLY A 71 12.74 -0.33 -4.96
CA GLY A 71 12.28 -1.62 -5.48
C GLY A 71 10.85 -1.63 -5.99
N ILE A 72 10.15 -0.50 -5.96
CA ILE A 72 8.81 -0.42 -6.51
C ILE A 72 8.91 -0.02 -7.98
N GLU A 73 8.50 -0.95 -8.86
CA GLU A 73 8.47 -0.70 -10.30
C GLU A 73 7.16 -0.01 -10.68
N ILE A 74 7.27 1.08 -11.42
CA ILE A 74 6.11 1.79 -11.94
C ILE A 74 5.97 1.42 -13.41
N VAL A 75 4.89 0.71 -13.74
CA VAL A 75 4.65 0.23 -15.10
C VAL A 75 3.89 1.29 -15.89
N LYS A 76 4.54 1.84 -16.90
CA LYS A 76 3.93 2.82 -17.78
C LYS A 76 2.80 2.17 -18.58
N GLY A 77 1.64 2.81 -18.58
CA GLY A 77 0.43 2.27 -19.21
C GLY A 77 -0.27 1.21 -18.37
N GLY A 78 0.30 0.84 -17.22
CA GLY A 78 -0.32 -0.12 -16.33
C GLY A 78 -1.21 0.54 -15.29
N LYS A 79 -1.96 -0.28 -14.56
CA LYS A 79 -2.79 0.16 -13.44
C LYS A 79 -2.37 -0.55 -12.17
N THR A 80 -2.40 0.20 -11.08
CA THR A 80 -2.13 -0.34 -9.75
C THR A 80 -3.22 -1.34 -9.38
N PHE A 81 -2.83 -2.43 -8.71
CA PHE A 81 -3.78 -3.41 -8.21
C PHE A 81 -4.82 -2.72 -7.32
N PHE A 82 -6.08 -3.05 -7.55
CA PHE A 82 -7.21 -2.46 -6.84
C PHE A 82 -8.05 -3.57 -6.25
N TRP A 83 -8.35 -3.45 -4.96
CA TRP A 83 -9.24 -4.35 -4.27
C TRP A 83 -10.40 -3.55 -3.68
N SER A 84 -11.62 -4.05 -3.84
CA SER A 84 -12.77 -3.44 -3.20
C SER A 84 -13.58 -4.51 -2.49
N GLY A 85 -14.10 -4.15 -1.33
CA GLY A 85 -14.93 -5.04 -0.56
C GLY A 85 -16.15 -4.33 -0.02
N ARG A 86 -17.23 -5.06 0.09
CA ARG A 86 -18.46 -4.57 0.66
C ARG A 86 -18.84 -5.47 1.83
N TYR A 87 -19.09 -4.85 2.97
CA TYR A 87 -19.50 -5.55 4.18
C TYR A 87 -20.94 -5.19 4.50
N HIS A 88 -21.72 -6.21 4.85
CA HIS A 88 -23.10 -6.06 5.28
C HIS A 88 -23.20 -6.11 6.80
N ASN A 89 -24.38 -5.78 7.34
CA ASN A 89 -24.60 -5.78 8.79
C ASN A 89 -24.29 -7.11 9.45
N ASP A 90 -24.50 -8.21 8.75
CA ASP A 90 -24.25 -9.56 9.26
C ASP A 90 -22.81 -10.02 9.05
N MET A 91 -21.99 -9.25 8.35
CA MET A 91 -20.58 -9.53 8.07
C MET A 91 -20.35 -10.89 7.40
N ASN A 92 -21.30 -11.38 6.66
CA ASN A 92 -21.20 -12.63 5.91
C ASN A 92 -20.94 -12.41 4.43
#